data_4d597f2fc522507f877ec683579c781a
#
_entry.id   4d597f2fc522507f877ec683579c781a
#
_cell.length_a   1.000
_cell.length_b   1.000
_cell.length_c   1.000
_cell.angle_alpha   90.00
_cell.angle_beta   90.00
_cell.angle_gamma   90.00
#
_symmetry.space_group_name_H-M   'P 1'
#
loop_
_entity.id
_entity.type
_entity.pdbx_description
1 polymer ?
#
loop_
_entity_poly.entity_id
_entity_poly.type
_entity_poly.pdbx_seq_one_letter_code
_entity_poly.pdbx_strand_id
1 'polypeptide(L)' 'MFPDQFKGTGTSALELRERLAQLQAERTVAMTTELAAVDAYMTDLDEEIEGTRRLYVASAVFEIAALRAELSGPQTG' A
#
# COMPACT_ATOMS: atom_id res chain seq x y z
N MET A 1 -8.28 7.16 20.84
CA MET A 1 -7.41 7.23 20.32
C MET A 1 -6.94 6.04 19.78
N PHE A 2 -6.97 5.08 20.34
CA PHE A 2 -6.52 3.97 19.83
C PHE A 2 -7.27 3.45 18.68
N PRO A 3 -8.57 3.62 18.63
CA PRO A 3 -9.31 3.16 17.49
C PRO A 3 -8.77 3.68 16.19
N ASP A 4 -8.35 4.91 16.23
CA ASP A 4 -7.84 5.48 15.02
C ASP A 4 -6.57 4.83 14.60
N GLN A 5 -5.72 4.50 15.51
CA GLN A 5 -4.53 3.86 15.15
C GLN A 5 -4.82 2.50 14.63
N PHE A 6 -5.79 1.86 15.21
CA PHE A 6 -6.15 0.59 14.74
C PHE A 6 -6.60 0.65 13.33
N LYS A 7 -7.38 1.63 12.96
CA LYS A 7 -7.81 1.77 11.62
C LYS A 7 -6.66 1.96 10.72
N GLY A 8 -5.68 2.70 11.13
CA GLY A 8 -4.53 2.94 10.31
C GLY A 8 -3.81 1.67 10.01
N THR A 9 -3.77 0.77 10.97
CA THR A 9 -3.08 -0.44 10.70
C THR A 9 -3.95 -1.40 9.96
N GLY A 10 -5.23 -1.16 9.90
CA GLY A 10 -6.11 -2.01 9.16
C GLY A 10 -6.31 -1.54 7.74
N THR A 11 -5.39 -0.78 7.22
CA THR A 11 -5.51 -0.27 5.87
C THR A 11 -5.68 -1.41 4.90
N SER A 12 -6.70 -1.34 4.08
CA SER A 12 -7.01 -2.41 3.17
C SER A 12 -6.09 -2.39 1.96
N ALA A 13 -6.06 -3.50 1.26
CA ALA A 13 -5.28 -3.59 0.04
C ALA A 13 -5.73 -2.54 -0.97
N LEU A 14 -7.04 -2.26 -1.03
CA LEU A 14 -7.52 -1.27 -1.96
C LEU A 14 -6.97 0.11 -1.64
N GLU A 15 -6.97 0.47 -0.37
CA GLU A 15 -6.45 1.76 0.03
C GLU A 15 -4.97 1.88 -0.26
N LEU A 16 -4.23 0.80 -0.04
CA LEU A 16 -2.80 0.81 -0.33
C LEU A 16 -2.55 0.90 -1.82
N ARG A 17 -3.39 0.25 -2.60
CA ARG A 17 -3.25 0.33 -4.05
C ARG A 17 -3.49 1.76 -4.54
N GLU A 18 -4.49 2.43 -3.96
CA GLU A 18 -4.75 3.81 -4.32
C GLU A 18 -3.59 4.71 -3.92
N ARG A 19 -3.03 4.46 -2.73
CA ARG A 19 -1.90 5.25 -2.28
C ARG A 19 -0.71 5.03 -3.21
N LEU A 20 -0.47 3.80 -3.60
CA LEU A 20 0.61 3.48 -4.51
C LEU A 20 0.42 4.20 -5.84
N ALA A 21 -0.80 4.21 -6.36
CA ALA A 21 -1.09 4.90 -7.61
C ALA A 21 -0.83 6.40 -7.49
N GLN A 22 -1.17 6.99 -6.34
CA GLN A 22 -0.93 8.41 -6.13
C GLN A 22 0.56 8.70 -6.08
N LEU A 23 1.32 7.85 -5.41
CA LEU A 23 2.76 8.06 -5.33
C LEU A 23 3.42 7.90 -6.70
N GLN A 24 2.94 6.96 -7.49
CA GLN A 24 3.49 6.78 -8.83
C GLN A 24 3.12 7.94 -9.73
N ALA A 25 1.95 8.51 -9.55
CA ALA A 25 1.56 9.70 -10.30
C ALA A 25 2.43 10.88 -9.90
N GLU A 26 2.71 11.00 -8.61
CA GLU A 26 3.59 12.07 -8.15
C GLU A 26 4.98 11.92 -8.77
N ARG A 27 5.48 10.71 -8.84
CA ARG A 27 6.79 10.48 -9.43
C ARG A 27 6.80 10.87 -10.90
N THR A 28 5.74 10.53 -11.62
CA THR A 28 5.64 10.88 -13.02
C THR A 28 5.69 12.40 -13.21
N VAL A 29 4.97 13.13 -12.37
CA VAL A 29 4.98 14.58 -12.47
C VAL A 29 6.34 15.13 -12.08
N ALA A 30 6.95 14.60 -11.03
CA ALA A 30 8.25 15.08 -10.57
C ALA A 30 9.30 14.93 -11.67
N MET A 31 9.20 13.88 -12.47
CA MET A 31 10.17 13.64 -13.53
C MET A 31 10.11 14.70 -14.61
N THR A 32 9.03 15.47 -14.67
CA THR A 32 8.92 16.53 -15.65
C THR A 32 9.29 17.88 -15.05
N THR A 33 9.80 17.89 -13.82
CA THR A 33 10.15 19.14 -13.16
C THR A 33 11.57 19.07 -12.67
N GLU A 34 12.03 20.15 -12.06
CA GLU A 34 13.38 20.19 -11.53
C GLU A 34 13.53 19.28 -10.32
N LEU A 35 12.44 18.81 -9.76
CA LEU A 35 12.53 17.90 -8.64
C LEU A 35 13.24 16.61 -9.03
N ALA A 36 13.21 16.26 -10.30
CA ALA A 36 13.90 15.06 -10.76
C ALA A 36 15.40 15.10 -10.46
N ALA A 37 15.94 16.30 -10.31
CA ALA A 37 17.37 16.44 -10.03
C ALA A 37 17.66 16.51 -8.54
N VAL A 38 16.64 16.45 -7.70
CA VAL A 38 16.86 16.51 -6.27
C VAL A 38 16.92 15.08 -5.74
N ASP A 39 18.13 14.59 -5.57
CA ASP A 39 18.31 13.19 -5.22
C ASP A 39 17.60 12.79 -3.95
N ALA A 40 17.64 13.62 -2.92
CA ALA A 40 17.00 13.26 -1.67
C ALA A 40 15.50 13.09 -1.84
N TYR A 41 14.88 13.99 -2.61
CA TYR A 41 13.45 13.90 -2.84
C TYR A 41 13.10 12.63 -3.60
N MET A 42 13.83 12.34 -4.66
CA MET A 42 13.53 11.18 -5.49
C MET A 42 13.80 9.88 -4.73
N THR A 43 14.85 9.87 -3.90
CA THR A 43 15.14 8.68 -3.10
C THR A 43 14.03 8.43 -2.10
N ASP A 44 13.59 9.47 -1.40
CA ASP A 44 12.52 9.30 -0.43
C ASP A 44 11.24 8.83 -1.11
N LEU A 45 10.94 9.40 -2.26
CA LEU A 45 9.74 9.03 -2.99
C LEU A 45 9.81 7.56 -3.43
N ASP A 46 10.95 7.14 -3.94
CA ASP A 46 11.11 5.76 -4.39
C ASP A 46 11.02 4.79 -3.21
N GLU A 47 11.55 5.18 -2.05
CA GLU A 47 11.45 4.33 -0.88
C GLU A 47 10.03 4.23 -0.40
N GLU A 48 9.29 5.31 -0.49
CA GLU A 48 7.89 5.27 -0.09
C GLU A 48 7.08 4.40 -1.04
N ILE A 49 7.37 4.48 -2.33
CA ILE A 49 6.70 3.65 -3.32
C ILE A 49 6.98 2.18 -3.04
N GLU A 50 8.25 1.85 -2.79
CA GLU A 50 8.59 0.47 -2.53
C GLU A 50 7.98 -0.04 -1.24
N GLY A 51 7.98 0.76 -0.19
CA GLY A 51 7.37 0.38 1.08
C GLY A 51 5.89 0.17 0.94
N THR A 52 5.22 1.06 0.20
CA THR A 52 3.79 0.95 -0.01
C THR A 52 3.48 -0.29 -0.84
N ARG A 53 4.32 -0.58 -1.83
CA ARG A 53 4.10 -1.77 -2.65
C ARG A 53 4.20 -3.03 -1.81
N ARG A 54 5.17 -3.11 -0.91
CA ARG A 54 5.31 -4.27 -0.05
C ARG A 54 4.11 -4.42 0.87
N LEU A 55 3.64 -3.30 1.41
CA LEU A 55 2.45 -3.36 2.26
C LEU A 55 1.23 -3.78 1.48
N TYR A 56 1.11 -3.31 0.24
CA TYR A 56 -0.01 -3.68 -0.59
C TYR A 56 -0.01 -5.19 -0.84
N VAL A 57 1.15 -5.73 -1.19
CA VAL A 57 1.22 -7.16 -1.47
C VAL A 57 0.88 -7.96 -0.21
N ALA A 58 1.44 -7.56 0.93
CA ALA A 58 1.18 -8.27 2.18
C ALA A 58 -0.29 -8.19 2.55
N SER A 59 -0.89 -7.03 2.39
CA SER A 59 -2.28 -6.83 2.73
C SER A 59 -3.18 -7.63 1.79
N ALA A 60 -2.86 -7.66 0.51
CA ALA A 60 -3.65 -8.41 -0.46
C ALA A 60 -3.58 -9.90 -0.17
N VAL A 61 -2.39 -10.39 0.16
CA VAL A 61 -2.24 -11.80 0.48
C VAL A 61 -3.03 -12.15 1.73
N PHE A 62 -2.98 -11.26 2.74
CA PHE A 62 -3.70 -11.51 3.97
C PHE A 62 -5.21 -11.52 3.71
N GLU A 63 -5.70 -10.60 2.90
CA GLU A 63 -7.12 -10.53 2.62
C GLU A 63 -7.58 -11.74 1.83
N ILE A 64 -6.76 -12.19 0.89
CA ILE A 64 -7.10 -13.38 0.12
C ILE A 64 -7.12 -14.60 1.04
N ALA A 65 -6.16 -14.70 1.94
CA ALA A 65 -6.10 -15.82 2.86
C ALA A 65 -7.31 -15.82 3.80
N ALA A 66 -7.69 -14.63 4.26
CA ALA A 66 -8.85 -14.53 5.15
C ALA A 66 -10.13 -14.90 4.41
N LEU A 67 -10.26 -14.46 3.17
CA LEU A 67 -11.43 -14.78 2.38
C LEU A 67 -11.49 -16.28 2.11
N ARG A 68 -10.35 -16.85 1.79
CA ARG A 68 -10.29 -18.28 1.52
C ARG A 68 -10.68 -19.06 2.76
N ALA A 69 -10.24 -18.62 3.93
CA ALA A 69 -10.60 -19.28 5.17
C ALA A 69 -12.10 -19.20 5.40
N GLU A 70 -12.72 -18.06 5.07
CA GLU A 70 -14.14 -17.93 5.23
C GLU A 70 -14.90 -18.83 4.27
N LEU A 71 -14.44 -18.91 3.04
CA LEU A 71 -15.12 -19.72 2.06
C LEU A 71 -14.97 -21.19 2.34
N SER A 72 -13.83 -21.59 2.91
CA SER A 72 -13.63 -22.97 3.26
C SER A 72 -14.34 -23.31 4.51
N GLY A 73 -14.45 -22.33 5.41
CA GLY A 73 -15.21 -22.44 6.61
C GLY A 73 -15.08 -23.72 7.33
N PRO A 74 -15.73 -23.84 8.37
CA PRO A 74 -15.76 -25.05 9.09
C PRO A 74 -16.55 -26.01 8.28
N GLN A 75 -15.90 -26.84 7.67
CA GLN A 75 -16.57 -27.75 6.86
C GLN A 75 -17.04 -28.87 7.64
N THR A 76 -17.38 -28.67 8.74
CA THR A 76 -17.80 -29.67 9.56
C THR A 76 -18.96 -30.22 9.17
N GLY A 77 -19.17 -30.44 8.67
CA GLY A 77 -20.39 -30.97 8.36
C GLY A 77 -20.57 -31.91 8.37
#